data_3f553d298d3a4e350c796209bae24c01
#
_entry.id   3f553d298d3a4e350c796209bae24c01
#
_cell.length_a   1.000
_cell.length_b   1.000
_cell.length_c   1.000
_cell.angle_alpha   90.00
_cell.angle_beta   90.00
_cell.angle_gamma   90.00
#
_symmetry.space_group_name_H-M   'P 1'
#
loop_
_entity.id
_entity.type
_entity.pdbx_description
1 polymer ?
#
loop_
_entity_poly.entity_id
_entity_poly.type
_entity_poly.pdbx_seq_one_letter_code
_entity_poly.pdbx_strand_id
1 'polypeptide(L)'
;YRHSVRGLLIMADKTQNVKTRLSFDGEAEYKAACKEINSTLKVLNSEMKLVTAEYKDNASSVDALKAKQTVLQKTYDEQAKKVKETEAALEKCRKATGDNSEESKKLETQLNYQKAALVKTEQELGKTTDEMEKAEKAADEMGKEIKDSGEQADDAKGKFSGFTSVLRYSA
;
A
#
# COMPACT_ATOMS: atom_id res chain seq x y z
N TYR A 1 -65.97 60.47 0.94
CA TYR A 1 -65.53 59.48 -0.03
C TYR A 1 -64.39 58.67 0.62
N ARG A 2 -64.65 57.40 0.89
CA ARG A 2 -63.70 56.46 1.47
C ARG A 2 -62.94 55.80 0.32
N HIS A 3 -61.63 55.98 0.26
CA HIS A 3 -60.78 55.14 -0.56
C HIS A 3 -60.09 54.06 0.33
N SER A 4 -60.54 52.85 0.12
CA SER A 4 -59.98 51.63 0.66
C SER A 4 -58.63 51.35 -0.04
N VAL A 5 -57.51 51.40 0.69
CA VAL A 5 -56.24 50.98 0.22
C VAL A 5 -56.13 49.47 0.51
N ARG A 6 -56.28 48.68 -0.56
CA ARG A 6 -56.04 47.23 -0.51
C ARG A 6 -54.58 47.00 -0.27
N GLY A 7 -54.27 46.45 0.90
CA GLY A 7 -52.95 45.99 1.22
C GLY A 7 -52.51 44.86 0.26
N LEU A 8 -51.46 45.13 -0.45
CA LEU A 8 -50.75 44.15 -1.27
C LEU A 8 -50.00 43.22 -0.34
N LEU A 9 -50.52 41.99 -0.19
CA LEU A 9 -49.84 40.93 0.57
C LEU A 9 -48.69 40.45 -0.28
N ILE A 10 -47.48 40.92 0.06
CA ILE A 10 -46.26 40.36 -0.51
C ILE A 10 -46.08 38.97 0.11
N MET A 11 -46.47 37.94 -0.65
CA MET A 11 -46.04 36.57 -0.34
C MET A 11 -44.55 36.50 -0.51
N ALA A 12 -43.82 36.48 0.59
CA ALA A 12 -42.43 36.11 0.60
C ALA A 12 -42.31 34.66 0.13
N ASP A 13 -41.88 34.51 -1.09
CA ASP A 13 -41.54 33.21 -1.69
C ASP A 13 -40.37 32.64 -0.87
N LYS A 14 -40.71 31.71 0.05
CA LYS A 14 -39.74 30.86 0.68
C LYS A 14 -39.17 29.95 -0.39
N THR A 15 -38.14 30.39 -1.07
CA THR A 15 -37.26 29.50 -1.82
C THR A 15 -36.66 28.49 -0.84
N GLN A 16 -37.36 27.39 -0.64
CA GLN A 16 -36.78 26.23 0.01
C GLN A 16 -35.68 25.76 -0.90
N ASN A 17 -34.45 26.00 -0.49
CA ASN A 17 -33.27 25.33 -1.03
C ASN A 17 -33.40 23.83 -0.73
N VAL A 18 -34.22 23.14 -1.51
CA VAL A 18 -34.25 21.68 -1.55
C VAL A 18 -32.91 21.26 -2.18
N LYS A 19 -31.90 21.05 -1.34
CA LYS A 19 -30.70 20.33 -1.73
C LYS A 19 -31.12 18.91 -2.03
N THR A 20 -31.64 18.68 -3.22
CA THR A 20 -31.88 17.34 -3.74
C THR A 20 -30.51 16.69 -3.86
N ARG A 21 -30.15 15.88 -2.86
CA ARG A 21 -28.95 15.07 -2.90
C ARG A 21 -29.24 13.95 -3.88
N LEU A 22 -28.81 14.11 -5.11
CA LEU A 22 -28.88 13.06 -6.12
C LEU A 22 -27.93 11.95 -5.65
N SER A 23 -28.50 10.87 -5.12
CA SER A 23 -27.77 9.64 -4.81
C SER A 23 -27.90 8.70 -6.00
N PHE A 24 -26.82 7.96 -6.30
CA PHE A 24 -26.86 6.87 -7.28
C PHE A 24 -27.17 5.55 -6.58
N ASP A 25 -27.72 4.61 -7.32
CA ASP A 25 -27.99 3.26 -6.82
C ASP A 25 -26.67 2.56 -6.41
N GLY A 26 -26.60 2.08 -5.16
CA GLY A 26 -25.38 1.48 -4.59
C GLY A 26 -24.44 2.48 -3.89
N GLU A 27 -24.83 3.73 -3.65
CA GLU A 27 -24.00 4.71 -2.92
C GLU A 27 -23.71 4.25 -1.48
N ALA A 28 -24.67 3.63 -0.81
CA ALA A 28 -24.52 3.15 0.55
C ALA A 28 -23.52 1.97 0.62
N GLU A 29 -23.63 1.04 -0.31
CA GLU A 29 -22.74 -0.11 -0.46
C GLU A 29 -21.31 0.33 -0.78
N TYR A 30 -21.15 1.27 -1.70
CA TYR A 30 -19.85 1.87 -2.00
C TYR A 30 -19.20 2.51 -0.78
N LYS A 31 -19.95 3.29 0.00
CA LYS A 31 -19.45 3.91 1.23
C LYS A 31 -19.05 2.89 2.28
N ALA A 32 -19.84 1.80 2.42
CA ALA A 32 -19.55 0.71 3.33
C ALA A 32 -18.26 -0.02 2.92
N ALA A 33 -18.14 -0.40 1.65
CA ALA A 33 -16.94 -1.02 1.09
C ALA A 33 -15.69 -0.14 1.28
N CYS A 34 -15.77 1.14 0.95
CA CYS A 34 -14.67 2.08 1.16
C CYS A 34 -14.29 2.24 2.63
N LYS A 35 -15.26 2.19 3.56
CA LYS A 35 -14.99 2.26 5.00
C LYS A 35 -14.22 1.03 5.46
N GLU A 36 -14.61 -0.15 5.03
CA GLU A 36 -13.95 -1.41 5.34
C GLU A 36 -12.51 -1.43 4.79
N ILE A 37 -12.34 -1.13 3.50
CA ILE A 37 -11.02 -1.05 2.87
C ILE A 37 -10.12 -0.03 3.59
N ASN A 38 -10.64 1.15 3.94
CA ASN A 38 -9.88 2.14 4.68
C ASN A 38 -9.46 1.66 6.08
N SER A 39 -10.29 0.85 6.74
CA SER A 39 -9.95 0.22 8.03
C SER A 39 -8.80 -0.76 7.84
N THR A 40 -8.87 -1.63 6.84
CA THR A 40 -7.80 -2.58 6.51
C THR A 40 -6.50 -1.85 6.16
N LEU A 41 -6.56 -0.80 5.33
CA LEU A 41 -5.38 0.01 4.99
C LEU A 41 -4.73 0.69 6.22
N LYS A 42 -5.53 1.08 7.22
CA LYS A 42 -4.98 1.59 8.50
C LYS A 42 -4.22 0.52 9.27
N VAL A 43 -4.74 -0.71 9.30
CA VAL A 43 -4.06 -1.86 9.94
C VAL A 43 -2.74 -2.14 9.21
N LEU A 44 -2.76 -2.24 7.88
CA LEU A 44 -1.56 -2.47 7.07
C LEU A 44 -0.51 -1.36 7.24
N ASN A 45 -0.92 -0.11 7.37
CA ASN A 45 0.00 0.99 7.69
C ASN A 45 0.62 0.85 9.10
N SER A 46 -0.14 0.31 10.06
CA SER A 46 0.38 -0.02 11.39
C SER A 46 1.36 -1.20 11.34
N GLU A 47 1.05 -2.24 10.56
CA GLU A 47 1.96 -3.38 10.32
C GLU A 47 3.27 -2.92 9.67
N MET A 48 3.21 -2.02 8.68
CA MET A 48 4.40 -1.45 8.05
C MET A 48 5.28 -0.69 9.04
N LYS A 49 4.68 0.07 9.96
CA LYS A 49 5.43 0.75 11.03
C LYS A 49 6.08 -0.24 11.97
N LEU A 50 5.41 -1.34 12.30
CA LEU A 50 5.94 -2.40 13.15
C LEU A 50 7.13 -3.07 12.47
N VAL A 51 7.02 -3.48 11.21
CA VAL A 51 8.13 -4.03 10.41
C VAL A 51 9.32 -3.06 10.37
N THR A 52 9.05 -1.77 10.15
CA THR A 52 10.12 -0.75 10.13
C THR A 52 10.82 -0.62 11.49
N ALA A 53 10.07 -0.73 12.59
CA ALA A 53 10.63 -0.64 13.94
C ALA A 53 11.40 -1.91 14.34
N GLU A 54 10.87 -3.08 13.98
CA GLU A 54 11.49 -4.38 14.29
C GLU A 54 12.84 -4.55 13.58
N TYR A 55 12.92 -4.11 12.34
CA TYR A 55 14.13 -4.23 11.52
C TYR A 55 14.95 -2.93 11.42
N LYS A 56 14.79 -2.02 12.39
CA LYS A 56 15.43 -0.68 12.35
C LYS A 56 16.93 -0.74 12.07
N ASP A 57 17.64 -1.67 12.71
CA ASP A 57 19.09 -1.81 12.61
C ASP A 57 19.52 -2.78 11.49
N ASN A 58 18.56 -3.42 10.81
CA ASN A 58 18.81 -4.46 9.81
C ASN A 58 17.83 -4.38 8.63
N ALA A 59 17.48 -3.17 8.23
CA ALA A 59 16.42 -2.89 7.25
C ALA A 59 16.69 -3.46 5.84
N SER A 60 17.94 -3.75 5.51
CA SER A 60 18.37 -4.34 4.24
C SER A 60 18.53 -5.87 4.29
N SER A 61 18.22 -6.51 5.43
CA SER A 61 18.25 -7.97 5.52
C SER A 61 17.14 -8.59 4.67
N VAL A 62 17.36 -9.80 4.20
CA VAL A 62 16.37 -10.55 3.41
C VAL A 62 15.05 -10.69 4.16
N ASP A 63 15.08 -10.95 5.47
CA ASP A 63 13.89 -11.09 6.30
C ASP A 63 13.11 -9.77 6.43
N ALA A 64 13.81 -8.64 6.61
CA ALA A 64 13.20 -7.32 6.65
C ALA A 64 12.51 -6.98 5.33
N LEU A 65 13.19 -7.25 4.21
CA LEU A 65 12.66 -6.98 2.88
C LEU A 65 11.47 -7.89 2.54
N LYS A 66 11.49 -9.17 2.93
CA LYS A 66 10.35 -10.09 2.82
C LYS A 66 9.13 -9.63 3.63
N ALA A 67 9.36 -9.21 4.87
CA ALA A 67 8.31 -8.68 5.73
C ALA A 67 7.67 -7.42 5.11
N LYS A 68 8.49 -6.47 4.65
CA LYS A 68 8.06 -5.26 3.96
C LYS A 68 7.30 -5.56 2.68
N GLN A 69 7.80 -6.47 1.84
CA GLN A 69 7.16 -6.89 0.59
C GLN A 69 5.76 -7.47 0.87
N THR A 70 5.63 -8.30 1.89
CA THR A 70 4.35 -8.90 2.28
C THR A 70 3.30 -7.84 2.63
N VAL A 71 3.66 -6.82 3.40
CA VAL A 71 2.74 -5.73 3.77
C VAL A 71 2.43 -4.85 2.57
N LEU A 72 3.41 -4.55 1.72
CA LEU A 72 3.21 -3.78 0.49
C LEU A 72 2.27 -4.49 -0.48
N GLN A 73 2.40 -5.81 -0.65
CA GLN A 73 1.51 -6.59 -1.52
C GLN A 73 0.06 -6.53 -1.03
N LYS A 74 -0.17 -6.77 0.26
CA LYS A 74 -1.51 -6.63 0.85
C LYS A 74 -2.07 -5.21 0.68
N THR A 75 -1.22 -4.19 0.85
CA THR A 75 -1.60 -2.79 0.67
C THR A 75 -2.00 -2.50 -0.78
N TYR A 76 -1.24 -3.00 -1.75
CA TYR A 76 -1.55 -2.91 -3.17
C TYR A 76 -2.90 -3.55 -3.49
N ASP A 77 -3.15 -4.77 -3.00
CA ASP A 77 -4.38 -5.51 -3.25
C ASP A 77 -5.61 -4.76 -2.70
N GLU A 78 -5.53 -4.20 -1.49
CA GLU A 78 -6.61 -3.40 -0.90
C GLU A 78 -6.82 -2.06 -1.62
N GLN A 79 -5.75 -1.41 -2.07
CA GLN A 79 -5.86 -0.20 -2.90
C GLN A 79 -6.47 -0.50 -4.26
N ALA A 80 -6.11 -1.63 -4.89
CA ALA A 80 -6.70 -2.06 -6.16
C ALA A 80 -8.20 -2.36 -6.04
N LYS A 81 -8.64 -2.98 -4.95
CA LYS A 81 -10.07 -3.15 -4.63
C LYS A 81 -10.76 -1.79 -4.54
N LYS A 82 -10.16 -0.84 -3.83
CA LYS A 82 -10.72 0.50 -3.66
C LYS A 82 -10.89 1.24 -4.99
N VAL A 83 -9.91 1.12 -5.88
CA VAL A 83 -9.98 1.68 -7.24
C VAL A 83 -11.17 1.09 -7.99
N LYS A 84 -11.33 -0.24 -8.00
CA LYS A 84 -12.46 -0.94 -8.67
C LYS A 84 -13.82 -0.51 -8.12
N GLU A 85 -13.96 -0.42 -6.80
CA GLU A 85 -15.20 0.05 -6.17
C GLU A 85 -15.54 1.49 -6.59
N THR A 86 -14.53 2.35 -6.65
CA THR A 86 -14.73 3.76 -7.05
C THR A 86 -15.03 3.89 -8.54
N GLU A 87 -14.42 3.08 -9.41
CA GLU A 87 -14.73 3.02 -10.84
C GLU A 87 -16.19 2.58 -11.08
N ALA A 88 -16.62 1.52 -10.40
CA ALA A 88 -18.00 1.05 -10.48
C ALA A 88 -19.01 2.09 -9.97
N ALA A 89 -18.70 2.75 -8.86
CA ALA A 89 -19.52 3.81 -8.30
C ALA A 89 -19.60 5.03 -9.24
N LEU A 90 -18.48 5.43 -9.86
CA LEU A 90 -18.43 6.52 -10.83
C LEU A 90 -19.28 6.21 -12.06
N GLU A 91 -19.23 4.99 -12.58
CA GLU A 91 -20.04 4.58 -13.72
C GLU A 91 -21.54 4.65 -13.40
N LYS A 92 -21.97 4.11 -12.25
CA LYS A 92 -23.35 4.20 -11.78
C LYS A 92 -23.79 5.65 -11.57
N CYS A 93 -22.93 6.47 -10.97
CA CYS A 93 -23.20 7.88 -10.73
C CYS A 93 -23.38 8.65 -12.06
N ARG A 94 -22.49 8.43 -13.03
CA ARG A 94 -22.60 9.05 -14.37
C ARG A 94 -23.88 8.68 -15.10
N LYS A 95 -24.31 7.42 -15.00
CA LYS A 95 -25.60 6.97 -15.56
C LYS A 95 -26.80 7.62 -14.89
N ALA A 96 -26.74 7.88 -13.59
CA ALA A 96 -27.84 8.44 -12.82
C ALA A 96 -27.91 9.98 -12.88
N THR A 97 -26.77 10.66 -12.85
CA THR A 97 -26.69 12.11 -12.66
C THR A 97 -26.00 12.86 -13.81
N GLY A 98 -25.40 12.13 -14.75
CA GLY A 98 -24.62 12.67 -15.86
C GLY A 98 -23.15 12.87 -15.53
N ASP A 99 -22.31 12.93 -16.57
CA ASP A 99 -20.84 13.04 -16.48
C ASP A 99 -20.38 14.33 -15.79
N ASN A 100 -21.12 15.41 -15.96
CA ASN A 100 -20.76 16.74 -15.46
C ASN A 100 -21.33 17.05 -14.08
N SER A 101 -22.02 16.09 -13.43
CA SER A 101 -22.55 16.29 -12.09
C SER A 101 -21.43 16.51 -11.07
N GLU A 102 -21.74 17.21 -9.99
CA GLU A 102 -20.77 17.48 -8.92
C GLU A 102 -20.31 16.18 -8.25
N GLU A 103 -21.23 15.22 -8.12
CA GLU A 103 -20.99 13.89 -7.58
C GLU A 103 -20.03 13.09 -8.46
N SER A 104 -20.23 13.09 -9.78
CA SER A 104 -19.35 12.42 -10.74
C SER A 104 -17.94 13.01 -10.69
N LYS A 105 -17.80 14.33 -10.65
CA LYS A 105 -16.50 15.01 -10.53
C LYS A 105 -15.78 14.69 -9.21
N LYS A 106 -16.53 14.58 -8.10
CA LYS A 106 -15.95 14.16 -6.81
C LYS A 106 -15.41 12.74 -6.84
N LEU A 107 -16.19 11.80 -7.40
CA LEU A 107 -15.75 10.41 -7.54
C LEU A 107 -14.55 10.29 -8.48
N GLU A 108 -14.53 11.02 -9.58
CA GLU A 108 -13.39 11.07 -10.50
C GLU A 108 -12.12 11.60 -9.83
N THR A 109 -12.24 12.67 -9.05
CA THR A 109 -11.13 13.20 -8.25
C THR A 109 -10.61 12.18 -7.25
N GLN A 110 -11.51 11.49 -6.54
CA GLN A 110 -11.13 10.42 -5.61
C GLN A 110 -10.44 9.26 -6.33
N LEU A 111 -10.96 8.86 -7.49
CA LEU A 111 -10.37 7.81 -8.32
C LEU A 111 -8.94 8.15 -8.73
N ASN A 112 -8.69 9.38 -9.15
CA ASN A 112 -7.35 9.84 -9.53
C ASN A 112 -6.36 9.78 -8.34
N TYR A 113 -6.77 10.21 -7.15
CA TYR A 113 -5.95 10.08 -5.94
C TYR A 113 -5.68 8.61 -5.56
N GLN A 114 -6.67 7.74 -5.71
CA GLN A 114 -6.53 6.32 -5.41
C GLN A 114 -5.58 5.63 -6.41
N LYS A 115 -5.70 5.94 -7.70
CA LYS A 115 -4.79 5.44 -8.74
C LYS A 115 -3.35 5.92 -8.50
N ALA A 116 -3.17 7.17 -8.13
CA ALA A 116 -1.84 7.70 -7.79
C ALA A 116 -1.22 6.98 -6.58
N ALA A 117 -2.02 6.68 -5.54
CA ALA A 117 -1.57 5.91 -4.39
C ALA A 117 -1.22 4.47 -4.76
N LEU A 118 -2.01 3.82 -5.61
CA LEU A 118 -1.77 2.46 -6.11
C LEU A 118 -0.44 2.38 -6.86
N VAL A 119 -0.22 3.28 -7.82
CA VAL A 119 1.04 3.36 -8.59
C VAL A 119 2.25 3.58 -7.67
N LYS A 120 2.11 4.41 -6.64
CA LYS A 120 3.19 4.62 -5.66
C LYS A 120 3.52 3.33 -4.90
N THR A 121 2.51 2.59 -4.46
CA THR A 121 2.72 1.31 -3.75
C THR A 121 3.34 0.27 -4.67
N GLU A 122 2.93 0.21 -5.93
CA GLU A 122 3.52 -0.65 -6.97
C GLU A 122 5.01 -0.36 -7.17
N GLN A 123 5.39 0.92 -7.26
CA GLN A 123 6.78 1.33 -7.37
C GLN A 123 7.61 0.96 -6.13
N GLU A 124 7.04 1.11 -4.93
CA GLU A 124 7.71 0.70 -3.69
C GLU A 124 7.86 -0.82 -3.61
N LEU A 125 6.86 -1.57 -4.07
CA LEU A 125 6.92 -3.04 -4.16
C LEU A 125 8.02 -3.48 -5.11
N GLY A 126 8.11 -2.89 -6.30
CA GLY A 126 9.17 -3.17 -7.28
C GLY A 126 10.55 -2.91 -6.70
N LYS A 127 10.79 -1.74 -6.09
CA LYS A 127 12.05 -1.42 -5.44
C LYS A 127 12.43 -2.42 -4.34
N THR A 128 11.45 -2.79 -3.49
CA THR A 128 11.68 -3.75 -2.41
C THR A 128 12.04 -5.13 -2.96
N THR A 129 11.43 -5.54 -4.09
CA THR A 129 11.76 -6.79 -4.78
C THR A 129 13.19 -6.77 -5.32
N ASP A 130 13.61 -5.69 -5.98
CA ASP A 130 14.97 -5.51 -6.49
C ASP A 130 16.01 -5.51 -5.37
N GLU A 131 15.71 -4.86 -4.24
CA GLU A 131 16.57 -4.84 -3.05
C GLU A 131 16.70 -6.23 -2.43
N MET A 132 15.59 -7.00 -2.39
CA MET A 132 15.59 -8.37 -1.86
C MET A 132 16.44 -9.30 -2.73
N GLU A 133 16.32 -9.24 -4.05
CA GLU A 133 17.14 -10.04 -4.95
C GLU A 133 18.65 -9.76 -4.80
N LYS A 134 19.00 -8.49 -4.58
CA LYS A 134 20.39 -8.10 -4.32
C LYS A 134 20.88 -8.63 -2.97
N ALA A 135 20.05 -8.56 -1.93
CA ALA A 135 20.38 -9.06 -0.61
C ALA A 135 20.53 -10.58 -0.59
N GLU A 136 19.67 -11.32 -1.31
CA GLU A 136 19.77 -12.77 -1.46
C GLU A 136 21.05 -13.18 -2.18
N LYS A 137 21.42 -12.52 -3.27
CA LYS A 137 22.67 -12.76 -3.99
C LYS A 137 23.90 -12.52 -3.10
N ALA A 138 23.90 -11.41 -2.35
CA ALA A 138 25.00 -11.10 -1.44
C ALA A 138 25.12 -12.14 -0.31
N ALA A 139 24.00 -12.62 0.22
CA ALA A 139 24.00 -13.68 1.23
C ALA A 139 24.55 -15.01 0.68
N ASP A 140 24.17 -15.38 -0.55
CA ASP A 140 24.67 -16.57 -1.22
C ASP A 140 26.18 -16.50 -1.50
N GLU A 141 26.68 -15.34 -1.95
CA GLU A 141 28.10 -15.12 -2.18
C GLU A 141 28.90 -15.23 -0.88
N MET A 142 28.42 -14.58 0.19
CA MET A 142 29.06 -14.69 1.52
C MET A 142 29.06 -16.14 2.05
N GLY A 143 27.97 -16.88 1.82
CA GLY A 143 27.87 -18.30 2.19
C GLY A 143 28.92 -19.16 1.47
N LYS A 144 29.18 -18.88 0.20
CA LYS A 144 30.27 -19.57 -0.57
C LYS A 144 31.66 -19.20 -0.03
N GLU A 145 31.91 -17.91 0.19
CA GLU A 145 33.21 -17.46 0.74
C GLU A 145 33.53 -18.06 2.12
N ILE A 146 32.50 -18.19 2.99
CA ILE A 146 32.64 -18.82 4.32
C ILE A 146 32.97 -20.31 4.15
N LYS A 147 32.30 -21.00 3.22
CA LYS A 147 32.58 -22.41 2.95
C LYS A 147 34.02 -22.62 2.43
N ASP A 148 34.42 -21.85 1.44
CA ASP A 148 35.76 -21.91 0.85
C ASP A 148 36.81 -21.60 1.90
N SER A 149 36.58 -20.62 2.77
CA SER A 149 37.49 -20.31 3.90
C SER A 149 37.56 -21.45 4.92
N GLY A 150 36.42 -22.11 5.18
CA GLY A 150 36.38 -23.29 6.07
C GLY A 150 37.19 -24.47 5.50
N GLU A 151 37.03 -24.75 4.21
CA GLU A 151 37.78 -25.81 3.51
C GLU A 151 39.28 -25.52 3.51
N GLN A 152 39.72 -24.26 3.31
CA GLN A 152 41.12 -23.84 3.41
C GLN A 152 41.68 -23.98 4.83
N ALA A 153 40.88 -23.67 5.86
CA ALA A 153 41.29 -23.83 7.25
C ALA A 153 41.46 -25.31 7.64
N ASP A 154 40.59 -26.20 7.15
CA ASP A 154 40.71 -27.65 7.37
C ASP A 154 41.90 -28.25 6.62
N ASP A 155 42.20 -27.77 5.42
CA ASP A 155 43.38 -28.16 4.66
C ASP A 155 44.68 -27.71 5.35
N ALA A 156 44.71 -26.52 5.92
CA ALA A 156 45.80 -26.01 6.72
C ALA A 156 46.02 -26.84 7.99
N LYS A 157 44.93 -27.21 8.68
CA LYS A 157 44.97 -28.12 9.84
C LYS A 157 45.55 -29.50 9.47
N GLY A 158 45.12 -30.07 8.35
CA GLY A 158 45.61 -31.34 7.84
C GLY A 158 47.13 -31.32 7.57
N LYS A 159 47.62 -30.24 6.94
CA LYS A 159 49.04 -30.03 6.66
C LYS A 159 49.84 -29.84 7.96
N PHE A 160 49.30 -29.11 8.92
CA PHE A 160 49.96 -28.90 10.22
C PHE A 160 50.01 -30.18 11.06
N SER A 161 49.00 -31.00 11.04
CA SER A 161 48.95 -32.32 11.69
C SER A 161 49.95 -33.29 11.05
N GLY A 162 50.10 -33.27 9.72
CA GLY A 162 51.14 -34.02 9.00
C GLY A 162 52.56 -33.61 9.40
N PHE A 163 52.82 -32.31 9.58
CA PHE A 163 54.12 -31.79 9.98
C PHE A 163 54.49 -32.16 11.42
N THR A 164 53.56 -32.15 12.35
CA THR A 164 53.77 -32.57 13.74
C THR A 164 54.02 -34.08 13.87
N SER A 165 53.45 -34.91 12.99
CA SER A 165 53.71 -36.34 12.97
C SER A 165 55.11 -36.68 12.45
N VAL A 166 55.60 -35.94 11.45
CA VAL A 166 56.98 -36.11 10.92
C VAL A 166 58.05 -35.74 11.98
N LEU A 167 57.83 -34.69 12.77
CA LEU A 167 58.70 -34.27 13.85
C LEU A 167 58.76 -35.27 15.01
N ARG A 168 57.74 -36.07 15.24
CA ARG A 168 57.69 -37.15 16.25
C ARG A 168 58.45 -38.38 15.85
N TYR A 169 58.66 -38.62 14.55
CA TYR A 169 59.45 -39.79 14.07
C TYR A 169 60.93 -39.51 13.86
N SER A 170 61.36 -38.25 13.99
CA SER A 170 62.78 -37.84 13.80
C SER A 170 63.53 -37.54 15.12
N ALA A 171 62.97 -37.87 16.27
CA ALA A 171 63.56 -37.81 17.61
C ALA A 171 63.69 -39.22 18.17
#